data_1c62452c6ef7a11c3002dde9a7d83ebc
#
_entry.id   1c62452c6ef7a11c3002dde9a7d83ebc
#
_cell.length_a   1.000
_cell.length_b   1.000
_cell.length_c   1.000
_cell.angle_alpha   90.00
_cell.angle_beta   90.00
_cell.angle_gamma   90.00
#
_symmetry.space_group_name_H-M   'P 1'
#
loop_
_entity.id
_entity.type
_entity.pdbx_description
1 polymer ?
#
loop_
_entity_poly.entity_id
_entity_poly.type
_entity_poly.pdbx_seq_one_letter_code
_entity_poly.pdbx_strand_id
1 'polypeptide(L)'
;MQADVIFRNADIVDGTGQTRIHGDVAIRDDRIVAVGELSKWHGGRDVDCTGLTLAPGFIDPHVHHDEALLTDPGMDCMLSQGVTTIIAGNCGFSIAPLTATIDILPQPLGMILTSTRPRFARFADYRNQLRQSPAAVNSACLIGHGTLRINEVADLGRPADAAELKAMEKSLDQALGEGGIGVSTGLFYPPARAATTAEAIAMARIARAHGKLYVTHMRDEGDQGIEALEETLEIGREACCGVHVSHHKCAGLANHGQSEITLPMFSKAMLDQDVSLDTTPWTASSTMLNSGRHRQATRVIVAESLAYPKMAGRDLADIAREWNTDLDTAMERLLPATGIFFIMDESDVRRILSFEHTIICSDGIARGDHSHPRVWGTFPRVLGHYVRDIGLFTLEEGVKRMTSMPADRFGLKDRGRIREGGYADLVLFDPATIESGATYEKPKTPAHGIKNVWVNGRESWADGANKGNRAGVVLDRDPS
;
A
#
# COMPACT_ATOMS: atom_id res chain seq x y z
N MET A 1 -26.30 -15.31 25.62
CA MET A 1 -25.30 -14.23 25.49
C MET A 1 -25.75 -13.29 24.39
N GLN A 2 -25.38 -11.99 24.44
CA GLN A 2 -25.85 -10.99 23.46
C GLN A 2 -24.67 -10.44 22.63
N ALA A 3 -24.93 -10.18 21.35
CA ALA A 3 -24.04 -9.55 20.41
C ALA A 3 -24.81 -8.49 19.58
N ASP A 4 -24.10 -7.57 18.91
CA ASP A 4 -24.76 -6.64 18.00
C ASP A 4 -25.03 -7.31 16.66
N VAL A 5 -24.05 -8.04 16.13
CA VAL A 5 -24.18 -8.81 14.89
C VAL A 5 -23.62 -10.21 15.11
N ILE A 6 -24.27 -11.21 14.54
CA ILE A 6 -23.77 -12.59 14.46
C ILE A 6 -23.73 -13.00 12.99
N PHE A 7 -22.57 -13.39 12.53
CA PHE A 7 -22.35 -14.02 11.22
C PHE A 7 -22.59 -15.52 11.39
N ARG A 8 -23.61 -16.06 10.74
CA ARG A 8 -24.04 -17.45 10.86
C ARG A 8 -23.56 -18.31 9.70
N ASN A 9 -23.14 -19.53 9.99
CA ASN A 9 -22.83 -20.55 8.99
C ASN A 9 -21.70 -20.12 8.02
N ALA A 10 -20.69 -19.40 8.50
CA ALA A 10 -19.59 -18.92 7.68
C ALA A 10 -18.50 -19.99 7.50
N ASP A 11 -17.87 -20.02 6.33
CA ASP A 11 -16.54 -20.59 6.18
C ASP A 11 -15.52 -19.54 6.66
N ILE A 12 -15.01 -19.73 7.88
CA ILE A 12 -14.13 -18.76 8.56
C ILE A 12 -12.68 -19.02 8.17
N VAL A 13 -12.08 -18.09 7.45
CA VAL A 13 -10.64 -18.02 7.18
C VAL A 13 -10.06 -16.98 8.13
N ASP A 14 -9.45 -17.43 9.22
CA ASP A 14 -9.13 -16.59 10.39
C ASP A 14 -7.90 -15.66 10.23
N GLY A 15 -7.22 -15.73 9.09
CA GLY A 15 -6.03 -14.94 8.79
C GLY A 15 -4.70 -15.55 9.26
N THR A 16 -4.71 -16.71 9.91
CA THR A 16 -3.49 -17.38 10.38
C THR A 16 -2.81 -18.24 9.32
N GLY A 17 -3.52 -18.56 8.23
CA GLY A 17 -3.10 -19.54 7.23
C GLY A 17 -3.48 -20.99 7.58
N GLN A 18 -4.12 -21.21 8.73
CA GLN A 18 -4.68 -22.52 9.10
C GLN A 18 -5.91 -22.82 8.27
N THR A 19 -6.23 -24.12 8.15
CA THR A 19 -7.43 -24.58 7.47
C THR A 19 -8.67 -23.89 8.03
N ARG A 20 -9.54 -23.38 7.15
CA ARG A 20 -10.81 -22.75 7.51
C ARG A 20 -11.68 -23.65 8.37
N ILE A 21 -12.48 -23.05 9.22
CA ILE A 21 -13.48 -23.72 10.05
C ILE A 21 -14.87 -23.25 9.64
N HIS A 22 -15.87 -24.13 9.74
CA HIS A 22 -17.27 -23.75 9.57
C HIS A 22 -17.85 -23.38 10.94
N GLY A 23 -18.51 -22.22 11.04
CA GLY A 23 -19.06 -21.75 12.31
C GLY A 23 -19.61 -20.34 12.26
N ASP A 24 -19.82 -19.78 13.45
CA ASP A 24 -20.37 -18.44 13.65
C ASP A 24 -19.30 -17.49 14.23
N VAL A 25 -19.45 -16.19 13.95
CA VAL A 25 -18.67 -15.12 14.58
C VAL A 25 -19.62 -14.07 15.15
N ALA A 26 -19.45 -13.71 16.42
CA ALA A 26 -20.24 -12.67 17.07
C ALA A 26 -19.40 -11.43 17.34
N ILE A 27 -19.94 -10.24 17.02
CA ILE A 27 -19.33 -8.95 17.30
C ILE A 27 -20.20 -8.12 18.23
N ARG A 28 -19.53 -7.32 19.08
CA ARG A 28 -20.15 -6.30 19.92
C ARG A 28 -19.27 -5.07 19.91
N ASP A 29 -19.90 -3.92 19.67
CA ASP A 29 -19.18 -2.66 19.45
C ASP A 29 -18.12 -2.85 18.34
N ASP A 30 -16.86 -2.61 18.65
CA ASP A 30 -15.73 -2.75 17.73
C ASP A 30 -14.96 -4.08 17.85
N ARG A 31 -15.48 -5.06 18.65
CA ARG A 31 -14.74 -6.28 18.98
C ARG A 31 -15.46 -7.56 18.57
N ILE A 32 -14.65 -8.56 18.22
CA ILE A 32 -15.08 -9.94 18.09
C ILE A 32 -15.19 -10.51 19.52
N VAL A 33 -16.38 -10.99 19.91
CA VAL A 33 -16.65 -11.45 21.26
C VAL A 33 -16.81 -12.97 21.36
N ALA A 34 -17.01 -13.66 20.25
CA ALA A 34 -17.03 -15.12 20.21
C ALA A 34 -16.82 -15.65 18.79
N VAL A 35 -16.23 -16.83 18.67
CA VAL A 35 -16.03 -17.60 17.43
C VAL A 35 -16.34 -19.06 17.68
N GLY A 36 -17.10 -19.73 16.81
CA GLY A 36 -17.41 -21.17 16.86
C GLY A 36 -18.91 -21.45 16.83
N GLU A 37 -19.36 -22.45 17.59
CA GLU A 37 -20.78 -22.85 17.69
C GLU A 37 -21.57 -21.88 18.60
N LEU A 38 -22.29 -20.92 18.00
CA LEU A 38 -22.98 -19.85 18.73
C LEU A 38 -24.51 -19.99 18.75
N SER A 39 -25.07 -21.21 18.68
CA SER A 39 -26.51 -21.46 18.63
C SER A 39 -27.31 -20.86 19.79
N LYS A 40 -26.65 -20.64 20.97
CA LYS A 40 -27.25 -20.04 22.17
C LYS A 40 -27.04 -18.51 22.26
N TRP A 41 -26.43 -17.92 21.26
CA TRP A 41 -26.23 -16.48 21.19
C TRP A 41 -27.37 -15.81 20.43
N HIS A 42 -27.74 -14.60 20.88
CA HIS A 42 -28.74 -13.76 20.23
C HIS A 42 -28.09 -12.47 19.79
N GLY A 43 -28.19 -12.17 18.50
CA GLY A 43 -27.72 -10.91 17.89
C GLY A 43 -28.85 -9.87 17.78
N GLY A 44 -28.50 -8.62 17.78
CA GLY A 44 -29.39 -7.57 17.28
C GLY A 44 -29.69 -7.76 15.79
N ARG A 45 -28.73 -8.34 15.06
CA ARG A 45 -28.84 -8.73 13.64
C ARG A 45 -28.07 -10.05 13.42
N ASP A 46 -28.70 -11.00 12.75
CA ASP A 46 -28.02 -12.18 12.20
C ASP A 46 -27.75 -11.98 10.70
N VAL A 47 -26.55 -12.33 10.25
CA VAL A 47 -26.11 -12.32 8.85
C VAL A 47 -25.90 -13.76 8.42
N ASP A 48 -26.69 -14.23 7.47
CA ASP A 48 -26.50 -15.56 6.88
C ASP A 48 -25.29 -15.55 5.94
N CYS A 49 -24.29 -16.34 6.27
CA CYS A 49 -23.03 -16.48 5.52
C CYS A 49 -22.92 -17.83 4.80
N THR A 50 -24.03 -18.57 4.65
CA THR A 50 -24.03 -19.88 3.99
C THR A 50 -23.41 -19.82 2.60
N GLY A 51 -22.33 -20.59 2.37
CA GLY A 51 -21.58 -20.63 1.11
C GLY A 51 -20.64 -19.44 0.90
N LEU A 52 -20.49 -18.57 1.90
CA LEU A 52 -19.61 -17.42 1.85
C LEU A 52 -18.40 -17.59 2.79
N THR A 53 -17.34 -16.92 2.46
CA THR A 53 -16.13 -16.84 3.30
C THR A 53 -16.15 -15.56 4.13
N LEU A 54 -15.98 -15.70 5.45
CA LEU A 54 -15.72 -14.60 6.36
C LEU A 54 -14.24 -14.58 6.71
N ALA A 55 -13.58 -13.46 6.44
CA ALA A 55 -12.16 -13.25 6.72
C ALA A 55 -11.93 -11.94 7.50
N PRO A 56 -10.73 -11.74 8.10
CA PRO A 56 -10.36 -10.42 8.58
C PRO A 56 -10.37 -9.43 7.41
N GLY A 57 -10.74 -8.19 7.67
CA GLY A 57 -10.64 -7.12 6.68
C GLY A 57 -9.20 -6.97 6.19
N PHE A 58 -9.02 -6.80 4.89
CA PHE A 58 -7.69 -6.74 4.29
C PHE A 58 -6.95 -5.48 4.72
N ILE A 59 -5.63 -5.61 4.81
CA ILE A 59 -4.70 -4.53 5.18
C ILE A 59 -3.81 -4.27 3.97
N ASP A 60 -3.89 -3.06 3.43
CA ASP A 60 -3.00 -2.62 2.36
C ASP A 60 -1.79 -1.87 2.96
N PRO A 61 -0.60 -2.50 2.99
CA PRO A 61 0.58 -1.91 3.62
C PRO A 61 1.22 -0.81 2.78
N HIS A 62 0.77 -0.62 1.53
CA HIS A 62 1.44 0.28 0.62
C HIS A 62 0.45 1.03 -0.28
N VAL A 63 0.09 2.24 0.14
CA VAL A 63 -0.74 3.15 -0.66
C VAL A 63 -0.19 4.57 -0.62
N HIS A 64 -0.62 5.39 -1.59
CA HIS A 64 -0.36 6.82 -1.69
C HIS A 64 -1.68 7.60 -1.56
N HIS A 65 -2.42 7.32 -0.49
CA HIS A 65 -3.74 7.89 -0.23
C HIS A 65 -3.72 8.98 0.86
N ASP A 66 -2.55 9.57 1.12
CA ASP A 66 -2.35 10.56 2.20
C ASP A 66 -3.34 11.71 2.12
N GLU A 67 -3.49 12.35 0.95
CA GLU A 67 -4.46 13.41 0.74
C GLU A 67 -5.89 12.83 0.60
N ALA A 68 -6.04 11.66 -0.01
CA ALA A 68 -7.33 11.03 -0.22
C ALA A 68 -8.06 10.71 1.09
N LEU A 69 -7.35 10.37 2.16
CA LEU A 69 -7.91 10.22 3.51
C LEU A 69 -8.69 11.46 3.97
N LEU A 70 -8.35 12.65 3.47
CA LEU A 70 -9.01 13.92 3.80
C LEU A 70 -10.02 14.35 2.74
N THR A 71 -9.77 14.05 1.46
CA THR A 71 -10.53 14.60 0.32
C THR A 71 -11.57 13.65 -0.23
N ASP A 72 -11.33 12.35 -0.11
CA ASP A 72 -12.26 11.27 -0.46
C ASP A 72 -12.34 10.23 0.69
N PRO A 73 -12.77 10.68 1.89
CA PRO A 73 -12.74 9.85 3.08
C PRO A 73 -13.76 8.71 3.05
N GLY A 74 -14.59 8.60 2.01
CA GLY A 74 -15.44 7.44 1.71
C GLY A 74 -14.62 6.19 1.41
N MET A 75 -13.46 6.35 0.79
CA MET A 75 -12.51 5.29 0.50
C MET A 75 -13.13 4.11 -0.27
N ASP A 76 -14.02 4.41 -1.22
CA ASP A 76 -14.75 3.39 -1.99
C ASP A 76 -13.81 2.41 -2.70
N CYS A 77 -12.69 2.92 -3.21
CA CYS A 77 -11.65 2.09 -3.84
C CYS A 77 -11.06 1.04 -2.89
N MET A 78 -11.04 1.30 -1.60
CA MET A 78 -10.53 0.36 -0.58
C MET A 78 -11.65 -0.57 -0.11
N LEU A 79 -12.79 -0.01 0.33
CA LEU A 79 -13.91 -0.80 0.86
C LEU A 79 -14.44 -1.81 -0.17
N SER A 80 -14.58 -1.42 -1.44
CA SER A 80 -15.07 -2.31 -2.49
C SER A 80 -14.20 -3.55 -2.74
N GLN A 81 -12.95 -3.54 -2.27
CA GLN A 81 -12.00 -4.66 -2.33
C GLN A 81 -11.94 -5.48 -1.03
N GLY A 82 -12.64 -5.08 0.02
CA GLY A 82 -12.53 -5.70 1.35
C GLY A 82 -11.41 -5.12 2.22
N VAL A 83 -10.77 -4.03 1.82
CA VAL A 83 -9.70 -3.37 2.59
C VAL A 83 -10.31 -2.52 3.69
N THR A 84 -9.88 -2.75 4.92
CA THR A 84 -10.33 -2.05 6.13
C THR A 84 -9.25 -1.20 6.78
N THR A 85 -7.98 -1.41 6.38
CA THR A 85 -6.81 -0.71 6.94
C THR A 85 -5.81 -0.43 5.84
N ILE A 86 -5.24 0.79 5.85
CA ILE A 86 -4.21 1.21 4.90
C ILE A 86 -3.00 1.80 5.62
N ILE A 87 -1.81 1.67 4.99
CA ILE A 87 -0.59 2.34 5.41
C ILE A 87 -0.17 3.31 4.31
N ALA A 88 -0.18 4.61 4.63
CA ALA A 88 0.20 5.70 3.75
C ALA A 88 1.59 6.25 4.10
N GLY A 89 2.08 7.25 3.35
CA GLY A 89 3.40 7.85 3.55
C GLY A 89 4.54 7.01 2.98
N ASN A 90 4.27 6.18 1.98
CA ASN A 90 5.22 5.26 1.35
C ASN A 90 6.16 5.95 0.36
N CYS A 91 7.17 5.22 -0.13
CA CYS A 91 8.14 5.64 -1.17
C CYS A 91 8.88 6.95 -0.88
N GLY A 92 9.02 7.30 0.40
CA GLY A 92 9.69 8.54 0.81
C GLY A 92 8.81 9.80 0.74
N PHE A 93 7.50 9.67 0.52
CA PHE A 93 6.59 10.80 0.39
C PHE A 93 5.42 10.70 1.37
N SER A 94 5.33 11.70 2.24
CA SER A 94 4.20 11.92 3.14
C SER A 94 3.76 13.38 3.04
N ILE A 95 2.48 13.67 3.30
CA ILE A 95 1.98 15.05 3.26
C ILE A 95 2.25 15.81 4.57
N ALA A 96 2.83 15.13 5.56
CA ALA A 96 3.26 15.70 6.83
C ALA A 96 4.50 14.96 7.36
N PRO A 97 5.47 15.68 8.01
CA PRO A 97 5.53 17.14 8.10
C PRO A 97 5.94 17.77 6.77
N LEU A 98 5.26 18.84 6.33
CA LEU A 98 5.60 19.58 5.13
C LEU A 98 5.62 21.10 5.44
N THR A 99 6.83 21.65 5.55
CA THR A 99 7.08 23.05 5.90
C THR A 99 7.50 23.89 4.70
N ALA A 100 7.98 23.25 3.62
CA ALA A 100 8.47 23.94 2.45
C ALA A 100 7.38 24.80 1.78
N THR A 101 7.70 26.06 1.50
CA THR A 101 6.83 27.05 0.85
C THR A 101 7.11 27.13 -0.65
N ILE A 102 6.93 26.01 -1.37
CA ILE A 102 7.14 25.93 -2.81
C ILE A 102 5.79 25.89 -3.54
N ASP A 103 5.68 26.66 -4.62
CA ASP A 103 4.45 26.76 -5.41
C ASP A 103 4.22 25.48 -6.24
N ILE A 104 5.30 24.87 -6.73
CA ILE A 104 5.25 23.64 -7.51
C ILE A 104 5.93 22.54 -6.70
N LEU A 105 5.14 21.57 -6.24
CA LEU A 105 5.66 20.44 -5.49
C LEU A 105 6.51 19.53 -6.39
N PRO A 106 7.73 19.15 -5.95
CA PRO A 106 8.55 18.19 -6.69
C PRO A 106 7.83 16.87 -6.87
N GLN A 107 8.00 16.24 -8.03
CA GLN A 107 7.49 14.89 -8.24
C GLN A 107 8.36 13.87 -7.47
N PRO A 108 7.75 12.81 -6.89
CA PRO A 108 6.34 12.46 -6.98
C PRO A 108 5.43 13.06 -5.88
N LEU A 109 5.90 13.94 -4.97
CA LEU A 109 5.02 14.52 -3.94
C LEU A 109 3.81 15.23 -4.58
N GLY A 110 4.01 15.91 -5.73
CA GLY A 110 2.92 16.52 -6.50
C GLY A 110 1.92 15.52 -7.12
N MET A 111 2.19 14.20 -7.08
CA MET A 111 1.23 13.16 -7.47
C MET A 111 0.25 12.82 -6.36
N ILE A 112 0.63 13.02 -5.09
CA ILE A 112 -0.16 12.64 -3.92
C ILE A 112 -0.73 13.84 -3.17
N LEU A 113 -0.27 15.05 -3.45
CA LEU A 113 -0.72 16.28 -2.82
C LEU A 113 -0.98 17.37 -3.86
N THR A 114 -2.13 18.02 -3.78
CA THR A 114 -2.44 19.18 -4.61
C THR A 114 -1.93 20.47 -3.96
N SER A 115 -1.52 21.45 -4.77
CA SER A 115 -0.96 22.72 -4.27
C SER A 115 -1.97 23.59 -3.51
N THR A 116 -3.28 23.30 -3.65
CA THR A 116 -4.38 24.07 -3.04
C THR A 116 -4.76 23.58 -1.64
N ARG A 117 -4.15 22.49 -1.15
CA ARG A 117 -4.53 21.88 0.13
C ARG A 117 -3.69 22.41 1.30
N PRO A 118 -4.24 22.37 2.52
CA PRO A 118 -3.49 22.70 3.72
C PRO A 118 -2.24 21.84 3.85
N ARG A 119 -1.12 22.47 4.16
CA ARG A 119 0.13 21.79 4.50
C ARG A 119 0.19 21.63 6.00
N PHE A 120 0.67 20.48 6.44
CA PHE A 120 0.81 20.16 7.85
C PHE A 120 2.29 20.25 8.22
N ALA A 121 2.66 21.33 8.91
CA ALA A 121 4.03 21.54 9.37
C ALA A 121 4.46 20.51 10.45
N ARG A 122 3.48 19.96 11.18
CA ARG A 122 3.69 18.90 12.18
C ARG A 122 2.87 17.67 11.81
N PHE A 123 3.44 16.50 12.05
CA PHE A 123 2.72 15.24 11.82
C PHE A 123 1.50 15.09 12.76
N ALA A 124 1.62 15.57 14.01
CA ALA A 124 0.50 15.60 14.95
C ALA A 124 -0.73 16.35 14.42
N ASP A 125 -0.54 17.44 13.66
CA ASP A 125 -1.65 18.24 13.12
C ASP A 125 -2.41 17.44 12.04
N TYR A 126 -1.70 16.74 11.18
CA TYR A 126 -2.32 15.84 10.20
C TYR A 126 -3.09 14.70 10.88
N ARG A 127 -2.49 14.05 11.87
CA ARG A 127 -3.18 13.00 12.65
C ARG A 127 -4.43 13.52 13.36
N ASN A 128 -4.37 14.72 13.93
CA ASN A 128 -5.51 15.35 14.58
C ASN A 128 -6.63 15.65 13.57
N GLN A 129 -6.28 16.10 12.36
CA GLN A 129 -7.28 16.31 11.30
C GLN A 129 -7.96 15.00 10.90
N LEU A 130 -7.22 13.90 10.76
CA LEU A 130 -7.79 12.58 10.49
C LEU A 130 -8.69 12.07 11.63
N ARG A 131 -8.35 12.37 12.89
CA ARG A 131 -9.20 12.01 14.04
C ARG A 131 -10.48 12.83 14.10
N GLN A 132 -10.42 14.11 13.72
CA GLN A 132 -11.61 15.00 13.69
C GLN A 132 -12.54 14.70 12.51
N SER A 133 -11.99 14.23 11.41
CA SER A 133 -12.73 13.86 10.20
C SER A 133 -12.28 12.46 9.73
N PRO A 134 -12.75 11.39 10.38
CA PRO A 134 -12.31 10.04 10.08
C PRO A 134 -12.62 9.63 8.64
N ALA A 135 -11.75 8.81 8.05
CA ALA A 135 -12.04 8.07 6.84
C ALA A 135 -12.87 6.81 7.13
N ALA A 136 -13.37 6.17 6.10
CA ALA A 136 -14.13 4.93 6.25
C ALA A 136 -13.24 3.71 6.60
N VAL A 137 -11.92 3.80 6.35
CA VAL A 137 -10.93 2.76 6.67
C VAL A 137 -9.96 3.25 7.75
N ASN A 138 -9.37 2.31 8.50
CA ASN A 138 -8.28 2.60 9.42
C ASN A 138 -7.04 3.06 8.65
N SER A 139 -6.24 3.93 9.25
CA SER A 139 -5.01 4.42 8.63
C SER A 139 -3.84 4.47 9.60
N ALA A 140 -2.66 4.09 9.11
CA ALA A 140 -1.38 4.34 9.74
C ALA A 140 -0.48 5.05 8.73
N CYS A 141 0.48 5.87 9.19
CA CYS A 141 1.28 6.66 8.26
C CYS A 141 2.77 6.57 8.60
N LEU A 142 3.57 6.37 7.55
CA LEU A 142 5.02 6.50 7.55
C LEU A 142 5.42 7.98 7.37
N ILE A 143 6.65 8.30 7.74
CA ILE A 143 7.23 9.62 7.51
C ILE A 143 8.16 9.54 6.29
N GLY A 144 7.87 10.33 5.27
CA GLY A 144 8.59 10.30 4.02
C GLY A 144 9.93 11.04 4.08
N HIS A 145 11.06 10.35 3.89
CA HIS A 145 12.40 10.94 3.81
C HIS A 145 12.52 11.97 2.67
N GLY A 146 11.94 11.70 1.48
CA GLY A 146 11.92 12.65 0.38
C GLY A 146 11.19 13.95 0.74
N THR A 147 10.12 13.86 1.57
CA THR A 147 9.44 15.04 2.10
C THR A 147 10.34 15.82 3.08
N LEU A 148 11.09 15.12 3.94
CA LEU A 148 12.06 15.76 4.83
C LEU A 148 13.17 16.45 4.04
N ARG A 149 13.68 15.83 2.97
CA ARG A 149 14.66 16.47 2.07
C ARG A 149 14.09 17.73 1.41
N ILE A 150 12.84 17.71 0.95
CA ILE A 150 12.17 18.88 0.38
C ILE A 150 12.07 20.02 1.39
N ASN A 151 11.91 19.72 2.68
CA ASN A 151 11.88 20.74 3.73
C ASN A 151 13.24 21.32 4.06
N GLU A 152 14.29 20.50 4.12
CA GLU A 152 15.53 20.84 4.81
C GLU A 152 16.75 20.96 3.88
N VAL A 153 16.72 20.39 2.67
CA VAL A 153 17.84 20.37 1.73
C VAL A 153 17.66 21.43 0.67
N ALA A 154 18.61 22.37 0.60
CA ALA A 154 18.53 23.52 -0.29
C ALA A 154 18.67 23.15 -1.78
N ASP A 155 19.47 22.13 -2.11
CA ASP A 155 19.65 21.60 -3.47
C ASP A 155 19.47 20.07 -3.45
N LEU A 156 18.33 19.62 -3.95
CA LEU A 156 17.97 18.19 -4.00
C LEU A 156 18.85 17.36 -4.96
N GLY A 157 19.64 18.01 -5.81
CA GLY A 157 20.56 17.36 -6.75
C GLY A 157 21.88 16.89 -6.12
N ARG A 158 22.12 17.20 -4.84
CA ARG A 158 23.32 16.79 -4.09
C ARG A 158 22.98 16.02 -2.80
N PRO A 159 23.93 15.31 -2.20
CA PRO A 159 23.78 14.82 -0.83
C PRO A 159 23.49 15.95 0.16
N ALA A 160 22.77 15.65 1.23
CA ALA A 160 22.58 16.56 2.34
C ALA A 160 23.92 16.86 3.02
N ASP A 161 24.15 18.10 3.42
CA ASP A 161 25.27 18.45 4.29
C ASP A 161 24.96 18.08 5.75
N ALA A 162 25.95 18.25 6.64
CA ALA A 162 25.83 17.86 8.04
C ALA A 162 24.72 18.63 8.80
N ALA A 163 24.46 19.89 8.44
CA ALA A 163 23.43 20.71 9.07
C ALA A 163 22.03 20.30 8.58
N GLU A 164 21.89 20.09 7.25
CA GLU A 164 20.67 19.60 6.63
C GLU A 164 20.30 18.19 7.12
N LEU A 165 21.28 17.29 7.22
CA LEU A 165 21.07 15.95 7.77
C LEU A 165 20.56 16.01 9.22
N LYS A 166 21.20 16.85 10.06
CA LYS A 166 20.78 17.01 11.46
C LYS A 166 19.37 17.62 11.58
N ALA A 167 18.99 18.51 10.66
CA ALA A 167 17.64 19.07 10.61
C ALA A 167 16.60 17.98 10.25
N MET A 168 16.90 17.14 9.25
CA MET A 168 16.06 15.99 8.90
C MET A 168 15.93 14.98 10.05
N GLU A 169 17.04 14.64 10.72
CA GLU A 169 17.03 13.74 11.90
C GLU A 169 16.09 14.27 12.98
N LYS A 170 16.18 15.56 13.30
CA LYS A 170 15.32 16.21 14.30
C LYS A 170 13.85 16.20 13.89
N SER A 171 13.56 16.50 12.62
CA SER A 171 12.21 16.52 12.08
C SER A 171 11.58 15.12 12.08
N LEU A 172 12.38 14.10 11.72
CA LEU A 172 11.96 12.69 11.77
C LEU A 172 11.70 12.22 13.20
N ASP A 173 12.62 12.49 14.12
CA ASP A 173 12.50 12.12 15.55
C ASP A 173 11.20 12.67 16.14
N GLN A 174 10.91 13.97 15.89
CA GLN A 174 9.67 14.59 16.32
C GLN A 174 8.44 13.90 15.71
N ALA A 175 8.42 13.68 14.39
CA ALA A 175 7.27 13.10 13.70
C ALA A 175 7.00 11.64 14.11
N LEU A 176 8.06 10.86 14.39
CA LEU A 176 7.93 9.50 14.94
C LEU A 176 7.39 9.52 16.37
N GLY A 177 7.84 10.49 17.21
CA GLY A 177 7.28 10.73 18.53
C GLY A 177 5.81 11.17 18.51
N GLU A 178 5.37 11.83 17.45
CA GLU A 178 3.99 12.24 17.20
C GLU A 178 3.12 11.12 16.64
N GLY A 179 3.66 9.90 16.45
CA GLY A 179 2.94 8.68 16.08
C GLY A 179 3.10 8.23 14.65
N GLY A 180 4.11 8.71 13.91
CA GLY A 180 4.54 8.07 12.66
C GLY A 180 4.97 6.63 12.95
N ILE A 181 4.58 5.66 12.12
CA ILE A 181 4.84 4.23 12.38
C ILE A 181 6.16 3.71 11.84
N GLY A 182 6.93 4.54 11.16
CA GLY A 182 8.23 4.25 10.55
C GLY A 182 8.68 5.37 9.64
N VAL A 183 9.86 5.25 9.07
CA VAL A 183 10.37 6.12 8.00
C VAL A 183 10.29 5.40 6.67
N SER A 184 9.85 6.10 5.62
CA SER A 184 9.92 5.59 4.26
C SER A 184 10.95 6.32 3.42
N THR A 185 11.65 5.61 2.54
CA THR A 185 12.52 6.19 1.52
C THR A 185 12.07 5.82 0.11
N GLY A 186 12.44 6.64 -0.86
CA GLY A 186 12.28 6.37 -2.27
C GLY A 186 13.51 6.87 -3.01
N LEU A 187 14.61 6.12 -2.88
CA LEU A 187 15.94 6.51 -3.39
C LEU A 187 15.99 6.58 -4.92
N PHE A 188 15.01 6.02 -5.59
CA PHE A 188 14.79 6.15 -7.04
C PHE A 188 14.38 7.57 -7.45
N TYR A 189 13.63 8.27 -6.62
CA TYR A 189 12.95 9.52 -6.99
C TYR A 189 13.84 10.75 -6.85
N PRO A 190 13.67 11.79 -7.72
CA PRO A 190 14.52 12.97 -7.74
C PRO A 190 14.81 13.63 -6.38
N PRO A 191 13.84 13.82 -5.48
CA PRO A 191 14.11 14.43 -4.17
C PRO A 191 15.10 13.67 -3.30
N ALA A 192 15.19 12.32 -3.47
CA ALA A 192 16.05 11.46 -2.66
C ALA A 192 17.14 10.74 -3.46
N ARG A 193 17.20 10.89 -4.79
CA ARG A 193 18.15 10.17 -5.64
C ARG A 193 19.61 10.49 -5.29
N ALA A 194 19.91 11.73 -4.90
CA ALA A 194 21.24 12.16 -4.50
C ALA A 194 21.58 11.81 -3.03
N ALA A 195 20.66 11.24 -2.27
CA ALA A 195 20.92 10.79 -0.91
C ALA A 195 21.94 9.65 -0.91
N THR A 196 22.90 9.73 0.01
CA THR A 196 23.88 8.65 0.21
C THR A 196 23.30 7.51 1.04
N THR A 197 23.92 6.33 0.96
CA THR A 197 23.59 5.20 1.85
C THR A 197 23.75 5.61 3.33
N ALA A 198 24.77 6.41 3.66
CA ALA A 198 24.96 6.92 5.03
C ALA A 198 23.80 7.81 5.52
N GLU A 199 23.20 8.63 4.63
CA GLU A 199 22.01 9.43 4.94
C GLU A 199 20.81 8.51 5.23
N ALA A 200 20.59 7.48 4.42
CA ALA A 200 19.52 6.51 4.65
C ALA A 200 19.72 5.72 5.96
N ILE A 201 20.96 5.33 6.28
CA ILE A 201 21.33 4.69 7.56
C ILE A 201 21.01 5.61 8.75
N ALA A 202 21.29 6.92 8.64
CA ALA A 202 20.96 7.88 9.69
C ALA A 202 19.44 7.93 9.96
N MET A 203 18.61 7.98 8.90
CA MET A 203 17.15 7.94 9.03
C MET A 203 16.67 6.61 9.64
N ALA A 204 17.23 5.47 9.23
CA ALA A 204 16.89 4.16 9.77
C ALA A 204 17.27 4.03 11.28
N ARG A 205 18.39 4.64 11.70
CA ARG A 205 18.78 4.68 13.12
C ARG A 205 17.79 5.43 13.99
N ILE A 206 17.24 6.55 13.50
CA ILE A 206 16.16 7.28 14.20
C ILE A 206 14.91 6.41 14.31
N ALA A 207 14.50 5.75 13.23
CA ALA A 207 13.37 4.82 13.26
C ALA A 207 13.59 3.69 14.29
N ARG A 208 14.80 3.10 14.31
CA ARG A 208 15.20 2.07 15.29
C ARG A 208 15.10 2.56 16.72
N ALA A 209 15.54 3.81 17.01
CA ALA A 209 15.47 4.39 18.35
C ALA A 209 14.02 4.48 18.87
N HIS A 210 13.04 4.62 17.99
CA HIS A 210 11.60 4.59 18.29
C HIS A 210 10.97 3.18 18.22
N GLY A 211 11.73 2.10 17.98
CA GLY A 211 11.20 0.75 17.78
C GLY A 211 10.38 0.61 16.50
N LYS A 212 10.68 1.41 15.47
CA LYS A 212 9.91 1.50 14.22
C LYS A 212 10.70 1.01 13.02
N LEU A 213 10.04 0.92 11.86
CA LEU A 213 10.58 0.32 10.63
C LEU A 213 11.24 1.35 9.73
N TYR A 214 12.22 0.88 8.96
CA TYR A 214 12.68 1.48 7.73
C TYR A 214 11.99 0.78 6.55
N VAL A 215 11.23 1.53 5.75
CA VAL A 215 10.44 1.05 4.60
C VAL A 215 11.00 1.69 3.34
N THR A 216 11.25 0.94 2.27
CA THR A 216 11.95 1.54 1.12
C THR A 216 11.45 1.09 -0.25
N HIS A 217 11.16 2.07 -1.10
CA HIS A 217 11.33 1.95 -2.55
C HIS A 217 12.83 2.03 -2.82
N MET A 218 13.43 0.92 -3.26
CA MET A 218 14.86 0.80 -3.48
C MET A 218 15.39 1.84 -4.50
N ARG A 219 16.69 2.01 -4.55
CA ARG A 219 17.36 2.96 -5.48
C ARG A 219 17.12 2.60 -6.94
N ASP A 220 17.05 1.31 -7.24
CA ASP A 220 16.71 0.77 -8.55
C ASP A 220 15.92 -0.54 -8.38
N GLU A 221 15.02 -0.83 -9.30
CA GLU A 221 14.24 -2.06 -9.35
C GLU A 221 14.42 -2.77 -10.70
N GLY A 222 15.36 -2.28 -11.52
CA GLY A 222 15.70 -2.75 -12.86
C GLY A 222 17.15 -3.17 -12.98
N ASP A 223 17.92 -2.45 -13.80
CA ASP A 223 19.28 -2.81 -14.20
C ASP A 223 20.26 -2.93 -13.03
N GLN A 224 20.06 -2.18 -11.95
CA GLN A 224 20.85 -2.25 -10.70
C GLN A 224 19.99 -2.75 -9.52
N GLY A 225 18.97 -3.56 -9.79
CA GLY A 225 18.03 -4.04 -8.76
C GLY A 225 18.69 -4.94 -7.71
N ILE A 226 19.72 -5.73 -8.10
CA ILE A 226 20.47 -6.59 -7.18
C ILE A 226 21.32 -5.75 -6.24
N GLU A 227 22.07 -4.79 -6.76
CA GLU A 227 22.91 -3.87 -5.98
C GLU A 227 22.05 -2.97 -5.07
N ALA A 228 20.90 -2.54 -5.54
CA ALA A 228 19.95 -1.76 -4.74
C ALA A 228 19.35 -2.58 -3.59
N LEU A 229 19.14 -3.89 -3.78
CA LEU A 229 18.76 -4.79 -2.70
C LEU A 229 19.89 -4.97 -1.70
N GLU A 230 21.14 -5.15 -2.16
CA GLU A 230 22.33 -5.21 -1.29
C GLU A 230 22.48 -3.94 -0.45
N GLU A 231 22.34 -2.74 -1.05
CA GLU A 231 22.32 -1.45 -0.35
C GLU A 231 21.23 -1.42 0.72
N THR A 232 20.02 -1.88 0.38
CA THR A 232 18.89 -1.90 1.31
C THR A 232 19.14 -2.80 2.52
N LEU A 233 19.70 -3.98 2.31
CA LEU A 233 20.08 -4.92 3.35
C LEU A 233 21.25 -4.37 4.21
N GLU A 234 22.21 -3.67 3.60
CA GLU A 234 23.28 -2.95 4.32
C GLU A 234 22.70 -1.86 5.23
N ILE A 235 21.76 -1.04 4.75
CA ILE A 235 21.11 -0.01 5.56
C ILE A 235 20.47 -0.63 6.82
N GLY A 236 19.74 -1.72 6.66
CA GLY A 236 19.10 -2.41 7.78
C GLY A 236 20.11 -2.92 8.81
N ARG A 237 21.17 -3.56 8.34
CA ARG A 237 22.24 -4.13 9.16
C ARG A 237 22.99 -3.05 9.94
N GLU A 238 23.45 -1.99 9.24
CA GLU A 238 24.22 -0.90 9.84
C GLU A 238 23.40 -0.04 10.81
N ALA A 239 22.09 0.08 10.58
CA ALA A 239 21.17 0.76 11.47
C ALA A 239 20.62 -0.14 12.59
N CYS A 240 20.83 -1.46 12.54
CA CYS A 240 20.16 -2.47 13.37
C CYS A 240 18.63 -2.29 13.37
N CYS A 241 18.05 -1.94 12.22
CA CYS A 241 16.65 -1.57 12.04
C CYS A 241 15.92 -2.62 11.21
N GLY A 242 14.67 -2.95 11.58
CA GLY A 242 13.82 -3.77 10.75
C GLY A 242 13.54 -3.10 9.39
N VAL A 243 13.74 -3.83 8.29
CA VAL A 243 13.60 -3.36 6.91
C VAL A 243 12.36 -3.95 6.26
N HIS A 244 11.58 -3.11 5.58
CA HIS A 244 10.52 -3.54 4.68
C HIS A 244 10.78 -3.03 3.27
N VAL A 245 10.99 -3.95 2.33
CA VAL A 245 11.19 -3.64 0.91
C VAL A 245 9.83 -3.50 0.25
N SER A 246 9.53 -2.30 -0.21
CA SER A 246 8.26 -1.95 -0.85
C SER A 246 8.14 -2.53 -2.24
N HIS A 247 6.93 -3.01 -2.60
CA HIS A 247 6.51 -3.43 -3.96
C HIS A 247 7.62 -4.10 -4.77
N HIS A 248 8.36 -5.05 -4.18
CA HIS A 248 9.47 -5.74 -4.82
C HIS A 248 9.06 -6.28 -6.20
N LYS A 249 9.87 -5.99 -7.21
CA LYS A 249 9.66 -6.37 -8.60
C LYS A 249 10.97 -6.43 -9.37
N CYS A 250 10.97 -7.10 -10.51
CA CYS A 250 12.05 -7.08 -11.50
C CYS A 250 11.57 -6.22 -12.68
N ALA A 251 12.00 -4.97 -12.74
CA ALA A 251 11.48 -3.99 -13.69
C ALA A 251 12.37 -3.89 -14.95
N GLY A 252 11.74 -3.91 -16.13
CA GLY A 252 12.42 -3.81 -17.42
C GLY A 252 12.67 -5.16 -18.08
N LEU A 253 12.53 -5.18 -19.41
CA LEU A 253 12.59 -6.41 -20.21
C LEU A 253 13.92 -7.19 -20.07
N ALA A 254 15.03 -6.48 -19.87
CA ALA A 254 16.34 -7.10 -19.68
C ALA A 254 16.50 -7.79 -18.31
N ASN A 255 15.60 -7.49 -17.37
CA ASN A 255 15.68 -7.91 -15.98
C ASN A 255 14.68 -9.02 -15.62
N HIS A 256 13.93 -9.52 -16.60
CA HIS A 256 13.04 -10.64 -16.42
C HIS A 256 13.83 -11.88 -15.94
N GLY A 257 13.32 -12.54 -14.90
CA GLY A 257 13.99 -13.68 -14.25
C GLY A 257 14.86 -13.29 -13.04
N GLN A 258 15.15 -12.02 -12.77
CA GLN A 258 15.97 -11.61 -11.61
C GLN A 258 15.37 -12.02 -10.25
N SER A 259 14.09 -12.33 -10.18
CA SER A 259 13.49 -12.86 -8.94
C SER A 259 14.12 -14.20 -8.51
N GLU A 260 14.75 -14.95 -9.43
CA GLU A 260 15.51 -16.17 -9.11
C GLU A 260 16.79 -15.87 -8.29
N ILE A 261 17.27 -14.63 -8.35
CA ILE A 261 18.45 -14.16 -7.61
C ILE A 261 17.98 -13.43 -6.33
N THR A 262 17.04 -12.50 -6.46
CA THR A 262 16.66 -11.63 -5.36
C THR A 262 15.92 -12.35 -4.22
N LEU A 263 15.07 -13.36 -4.51
CA LEU A 263 14.38 -14.11 -3.46
C LEU A 263 15.33 -14.94 -2.59
N PRO A 264 16.33 -15.65 -3.12
CA PRO A 264 17.40 -16.24 -2.30
C PRO A 264 18.18 -15.23 -1.44
N MET A 265 18.38 -13.98 -1.93
CA MET A 265 19.02 -12.93 -1.12
C MET A 265 18.14 -12.55 0.08
N PHE A 266 16.81 -12.40 -0.11
CA PHE A 266 15.87 -12.21 0.99
C PHE A 266 15.93 -13.38 1.98
N SER A 267 15.84 -14.62 1.51
CA SER A 267 15.89 -15.81 2.37
C SER A 267 17.16 -15.84 3.21
N LYS A 268 18.30 -15.49 2.61
CA LYS A 268 19.57 -15.42 3.32
C LYS A 268 19.60 -14.31 4.36
N ALA A 269 19.12 -13.11 4.01
CA ALA A 269 19.09 -11.98 4.93
C ALA A 269 18.17 -12.21 6.12
N MET A 270 17.04 -12.89 5.93
CA MET A 270 16.07 -13.22 6.97
C MET A 270 16.61 -14.16 8.05
N LEU A 271 17.76 -14.80 7.84
CA LEU A 271 18.39 -15.64 8.85
C LEU A 271 18.99 -14.84 10.02
N ASP A 272 19.40 -13.60 9.78
CA ASP A 272 20.12 -12.76 10.76
C ASP A 272 19.62 -11.30 10.82
N GLN A 273 18.69 -10.92 9.96
CA GLN A 273 18.10 -9.57 9.90
C GLN A 273 16.57 -9.63 9.93
N ASP A 274 15.95 -8.62 10.53
CA ASP A 274 14.50 -8.41 10.45
C ASP A 274 14.13 -7.76 9.10
N VAL A 275 13.91 -8.59 8.08
CA VAL A 275 13.61 -8.17 6.70
C VAL A 275 12.26 -8.72 6.26
N SER A 276 11.51 -7.92 5.53
CA SER A 276 10.26 -8.32 4.88
C SER A 276 10.09 -7.61 3.54
N LEU A 277 9.14 -8.04 2.73
CA LEU A 277 8.82 -7.42 1.45
C LEU A 277 7.32 -7.45 1.19
N ASP A 278 6.86 -6.51 0.38
CA ASP A 278 5.55 -6.61 -0.26
C ASP A 278 5.67 -6.59 -1.79
N THR A 279 4.60 -6.93 -2.49
CA THR A 279 4.51 -6.89 -3.95
C THR A 279 3.07 -6.68 -4.42
N THR A 280 2.94 -6.23 -5.68
CA THR A 280 1.65 -6.09 -6.34
C THR A 280 1.39 -7.26 -7.29
N PRO A 281 0.14 -7.74 -7.43
CA PRO A 281 -0.20 -8.84 -8.35
C PRO A 281 -0.44 -8.35 -9.80
N TRP A 282 0.43 -7.47 -10.31
CA TRP A 282 0.28 -6.82 -11.61
C TRP A 282 1.60 -6.79 -12.37
N THR A 283 1.54 -6.92 -13.70
CA THR A 283 2.71 -6.86 -14.60
C THR A 283 3.04 -5.45 -15.08
N ALA A 284 2.28 -4.45 -14.66
CA ALA A 284 2.54 -3.04 -14.96
C ALA A 284 2.75 -2.25 -13.66
N SER A 285 3.64 -1.26 -13.72
CA SER A 285 3.86 -0.27 -12.67
C SER A 285 3.23 1.08 -13.04
N SER A 286 3.09 1.98 -12.08
CA SER A 286 2.62 3.34 -12.34
C SER A 286 3.46 4.35 -11.57
N THR A 287 3.97 5.36 -12.29
CA THR A 287 4.78 6.44 -11.73
C THR A 287 4.80 7.66 -12.66
N MET A 288 5.68 8.64 -12.40
CA MET A 288 5.89 9.80 -13.27
C MET A 288 6.19 9.37 -14.71
N LEU A 289 5.55 10.02 -15.68
CA LEU A 289 5.73 9.67 -17.10
C LEU A 289 7.19 9.83 -17.55
N ASN A 290 7.91 10.82 -17.02
CA ASN A 290 9.33 11.09 -17.31
C ASN A 290 10.32 10.32 -16.41
N SER A 291 9.91 9.21 -15.83
CA SER A 291 10.76 8.35 -14.99
C SER A 291 11.88 7.60 -15.74
N GLY A 292 11.86 7.61 -17.07
CA GLY A 292 12.76 6.83 -17.92
C GLY A 292 12.25 5.40 -18.22
N ARG A 293 11.26 4.91 -17.50
CA ARG A 293 10.72 3.53 -17.63
C ARG A 293 10.06 3.25 -18.98
N HIS A 294 9.66 4.28 -19.73
CA HIS A 294 9.08 4.13 -21.08
C HIS A 294 10.04 3.45 -22.06
N ARG A 295 11.36 3.54 -21.85
CA ARG A 295 12.39 2.87 -22.68
C ARG A 295 12.56 1.38 -22.39
N GLN A 296 12.05 0.93 -21.24
CA GLN A 296 12.15 -0.44 -20.74
C GLN A 296 10.79 -1.16 -20.75
N ALA A 297 9.74 -0.48 -21.25
CA ALA A 297 8.38 -1.00 -21.24
C ALA A 297 7.97 -1.50 -22.64
N THR A 298 7.19 -2.56 -22.70
CA THR A 298 6.56 -3.02 -23.94
C THR A 298 5.42 -2.12 -24.39
N ARG A 299 4.79 -1.41 -23.43
CA ARG A 299 3.65 -0.52 -23.63
C ARG A 299 3.62 0.53 -22.51
N VAL A 300 3.15 1.75 -22.84
CA VAL A 300 2.91 2.81 -21.87
C VAL A 300 1.55 3.42 -22.10
N ILE A 301 0.69 3.44 -21.05
CA ILE A 301 -0.58 4.17 -21.07
C ILE A 301 -0.37 5.47 -20.27
N VAL A 302 -0.79 6.61 -20.82
CA VAL A 302 -0.82 7.87 -20.09
C VAL A 302 -1.97 7.82 -19.07
N ALA A 303 -1.64 7.80 -17.78
CA ALA A 303 -2.66 7.72 -16.72
C ALA A 303 -3.30 9.09 -16.44
N GLU A 304 -2.48 10.14 -16.42
CA GLU A 304 -2.90 11.54 -16.26
C GLU A 304 -1.93 12.46 -16.98
N SER A 305 -2.42 13.54 -17.55
CA SER A 305 -1.61 14.67 -18.04
C SER A 305 -2.32 15.98 -17.69
N LEU A 306 -1.63 16.86 -16.96
CA LEU A 306 -2.18 18.17 -16.63
C LEU A 306 -2.18 19.10 -17.84
N ALA A 307 -1.20 18.95 -18.74
CA ALA A 307 -1.11 19.76 -19.97
C ALA A 307 -2.15 19.32 -21.02
N TYR A 308 -2.43 18.01 -21.11
CA TYR A 308 -3.35 17.43 -22.09
C TYR A 308 -4.29 16.39 -21.44
N PRO A 309 -5.29 16.82 -20.64
CA PRO A 309 -6.15 15.88 -19.90
C PRO A 309 -6.87 14.85 -20.75
N LYS A 310 -7.19 15.18 -22.00
CA LYS A 310 -7.85 14.28 -22.95
C LYS A 310 -6.98 13.11 -23.43
N MET A 311 -5.68 13.13 -23.14
CA MET A 311 -4.76 12.04 -23.49
C MET A 311 -4.73 10.95 -22.42
N ALA A 312 -5.33 11.15 -21.27
CA ALA A 312 -5.46 10.14 -20.23
C ALA A 312 -6.21 8.90 -20.76
N GLY A 313 -5.69 7.71 -20.40
CA GLY A 313 -6.18 6.41 -20.87
C GLY A 313 -5.65 5.99 -22.24
N ARG A 314 -4.90 6.82 -22.94
CA ARG A 314 -4.36 6.52 -24.27
C ARG A 314 -2.94 5.95 -24.20
N ASP A 315 -2.61 5.16 -25.20
CA ASP A 315 -1.25 4.65 -25.40
C ASP A 315 -0.30 5.79 -25.84
N LEU A 316 0.88 5.88 -25.22
CA LEU A 316 1.87 6.91 -25.54
C LEU A 316 2.36 6.82 -26.99
N ALA A 317 2.49 5.59 -27.52
CA ALA A 317 2.89 5.38 -28.91
C ALA A 317 1.83 5.86 -29.92
N ASP A 318 0.55 5.74 -29.56
CA ASP A 318 -0.55 6.27 -30.41
C ASP A 318 -0.56 7.79 -30.41
N ILE A 319 -0.30 8.40 -29.25
CA ILE A 319 -0.20 9.86 -29.13
C ILE A 319 0.99 10.38 -29.93
N ALA A 320 2.14 9.74 -29.83
CA ALA A 320 3.34 10.13 -30.57
C ALA A 320 3.11 10.05 -32.10
N ARG A 321 2.44 8.99 -32.58
CA ARG A 321 2.05 8.84 -34.01
C ARG A 321 1.10 9.94 -34.44
N GLU A 322 0.06 10.24 -33.66
CA GLU A 322 -0.91 11.30 -33.96
C GLU A 322 -0.23 12.67 -34.03
N TRP A 323 0.72 12.93 -33.14
CA TRP A 323 1.46 14.18 -33.11
C TRP A 323 2.65 14.25 -34.07
N ASN A 324 2.87 13.17 -34.83
CA ASN A 324 3.99 13.02 -35.78
C ASN A 324 5.35 13.34 -35.12
N THR A 325 5.62 12.70 -33.97
CA THR A 325 6.84 12.89 -33.17
C THR A 325 7.32 11.57 -32.58
N ASP A 326 8.51 11.54 -31.99
CA ASP A 326 9.01 10.41 -31.21
C ASP A 326 8.38 10.34 -29.81
N LEU A 327 8.65 9.22 -29.10
CA LEU A 327 8.08 8.97 -27.76
C LEU A 327 8.58 9.96 -26.72
N ASP A 328 9.87 10.34 -26.75
CA ASP A 328 10.47 11.26 -25.78
C ASP A 328 9.85 12.65 -25.95
N THR A 329 9.70 13.14 -27.17
CA THR A 329 9.05 14.43 -27.44
C THR A 329 7.57 14.42 -27.07
N ALA A 330 6.85 13.33 -27.34
CA ALA A 330 5.45 13.22 -26.93
C ALA A 330 5.32 13.23 -25.40
N MET A 331 6.18 12.48 -24.71
CA MET A 331 6.23 12.44 -23.26
C MET A 331 6.49 13.83 -22.66
N GLU A 332 7.50 14.57 -23.16
CA GLU A 332 7.83 15.89 -22.67
C GLU A 332 6.67 16.88 -22.81
N ARG A 333 5.94 16.84 -23.95
CA ARG A 333 4.76 17.69 -24.16
C ARG A 333 3.62 17.38 -23.17
N LEU A 334 3.51 16.13 -22.72
CA LEU A 334 2.46 15.69 -21.81
C LEU A 334 2.69 16.13 -20.35
N LEU A 335 3.92 16.53 -19.98
CA LEU A 335 4.26 16.84 -18.60
C LEU A 335 3.54 18.10 -18.05
N PRO A 336 3.23 18.15 -16.74
CA PRO A 336 3.36 17.05 -15.75
C PRO A 336 2.36 15.92 -16.01
N ALA A 337 2.83 14.69 -15.97
CA ALA A 337 2.04 13.51 -16.32
C ALA A 337 2.48 12.26 -15.56
N THR A 338 1.57 11.30 -15.43
CA THR A 338 1.81 9.95 -14.90
C THR A 338 1.55 8.91 -15.97
N GLY A 339 2.22 7.76 -15.87
CA GLY A 339 2.09 6.66 -16.81
C GLY A 339 1.94 5.30 -16.14
N ILE A 340 1.35 4.37 -16.88
CA ILE A 340 1.28 2.95 -16.57
C ILE A 340 2.24 2.24 -17.51
N PHE A 341 3.23 1.55 -16.97
CA PHE A 341 4.34 0.97 -17.71
C PHE A 341 4.29 -0.55 -17.62
N PHE A 342 4.14 -1.25 -18.73
CA PHE A 342 4.16 -2.71 -18.81
C PHE A 342 5.61 -3.18 -18.87
N ILE A 343 6.20 -3.48 -17.71
CA ILE A 343 7.64 -3.70 -17.55
C ILE A 343 8.02 -4.95 -16.75
N MET A 344 7.06 -5.67 -16.15
CA MET A 344 7.31 -6.89 -15.39
C MET A 344 6.85 -8.12 -16.17
N ASP A 345 7.51 -9.25 -15.91
CA ASP A 345 7.13 -10.56 -16.42
C ASP A 345 6.21 -11.29 -15.44
N GLU A 346 5.21 -11.98 -15.97
CA GLU A 346 4.23 -12.72 -15.15
C GLU A 346 4.90 -13.86 -14.36
N SER A 347 5.99 -14.46 -14.87
CA SER A 347 6.70 -15.53 -14.16
C SER A 347 7.43 -15.00 -12.92
N ASP A 348 8.01 -13.78 -12.99
CA ASP A 348 8.57 -13.11 -11.83
C ASP A 348 7.48 -12.72 -10.84
N VAL A 349 6.36 -12.15 -11.31
CA VAL A 349 5.22 -11.81 -10.44
C VAL A 349 4.75 -13.05 -9.69
N ARG A 350 4.54 -14.18 -10.35
CA ARG A 350 4.12 -15.43 -9.71
C ARG A 350 5.17 -15.95 -8.73
N ARG A 351 6.46 -15.90 -9.08
CA ARG A 351 7.54 -16.36 -8.21
C ARG A 351 7.62 -15.52 -6.94
N ILE A 352 7.52 -14.18 -7.06
CA ILE A 352 7.50 -13.28 -5.90
C ILE A 352 6.24 -13.49 -5.06
N LEU A 353 5.06 -13.61 -5.69
CA LEU A 353 3.81 -13.92 -4.99
C LEU A 353 3.87 -15.26 -4.26
N SER A 354 4.55 -16.28 -4.80
CA SER A 354 4.68 -17.61 -4.18
C SER A 354 5.68 -17.65 -3.04
N PHE A 355 6.55 -16.65 -2.91
CA PHE A 355 7.50 -16.61 -1.82
C PHE A 355 6.78 -16.44 -0.48
N GLU A 356 7.03 -17.34 0.48
CA GLU A 356 6.23 -17.47 1.70
C GLU A 356 6.19 -16.22 2.59
N HIS A 357 7.20 -15.35 2.46
CA HIS A 357 7.33 -14.12 3.23
C HIS A 357 6.77 -12.88 2.51
N THR A 358 6.19 -13.04 1.33
CA THR A 358 5.65 -11.92 0.55
C THR A 358 4.30 -11.45 1.09
N ILE A 359 4.22 -10.17 1.41
CA ILE A 359 2.99 -9.46 1.75
C ILE A 359 2.37 -8.90 0.45
N ILE A 360 1.05 -8.83 0.37
CA ILE A 360 0.34 -8.26 -0.77
C ILE A 360 0.07 -6.78 -0.52
N CYS A 361 0.36 -5.95 -1.53
CA CYS A 361 0.03 -4.53 -1.51
C CYS A 361 -0.59 -4.06 -2.83
N SER A 362 -1.24 -2.91 -2.83
CA SER A 362 -1.75 -2.30 -4.06
C SER A 362 -0.75 -1.35 -4.73
N ASP A 363 0.07 -0.65 -3.98
CA ASP A 363 0.88 0.49 -4.43
C ASP A 363 -0.02 1.53 -5.15
N GLY A 364 -1.24 1.70 -4.63
CA GLY A 364 -2.31 2.50 -5.24
C GLY A 364 -2.09 4.00 -5.08
N ILE A 365 -2.31 4.76 -6.15
CA ILE A 365 -2.38 6.23 -6.14
C ILE A 365 -3.82 6.61 -6.50
N ALA A 366 -4.58 7.11 -5.53
CA ALA A 366 -5.99 7.47 -5.72
C ALA A 366 -6.14 8.83 -6.42
N ARG A 367 -5.64 8.93 -7.66
CA ARG A 367 -5.68 10.18 -8.42
C ARG A 367 -5.93 9.92 -9.91
N GLY A 368 -6.58 10.90 -10.57
CA GLY A 368 -6.89 10.85 -12.00
C GLY A 368 -8.02 9.88 -12.35
N ASP A 369 -8.55 9.99 -13.57
CA ASP A 369 -9.67 9.14 -14.03
C ASP A 369 -9.21 7.82 -14.64
N HIS A 370 -7.98 7.76 -15.12
CA HIS A 370 -7.36 6.58 -15.68
C HIS A 370 -6.19 6.06 -14.84
N SER A 371 -6.39 6.02 -13.50
CA SER A 371 -5.42 5.42 -12.59
C SER A 371 -5.16 3.95 -12.95
N HIS A 372 -4.04 3.39 -12.44
CA HIS A 372 -3.79 1.96 -12.58
C HIS A 372 -4.92 1.14 -11.94
N PRO A 373 -5.42 0.04 -12.54
CA PRO A 373 -6.51 -0.78 -11.97
C PRO A 373 -6.17 -1.37 -10.59
N ARG A 374 -4.90 -1.39 -10.17
CA ARG A 374 -4.48 -1.83 -8.85
C ARG A 374 -5.13 -1.07 -7.69
N VAL A 375 -5.56 0.18 -7.93
CA VAL A 375 -6.27 1.01 -6.94
C VAL A 375 -7.61 0.41 -6.52
N TRP A 376 -8.29 -0.30 -7.43
CA TRP A 376 -9.64 -0.83 -7.23
C TRP A 376 -9.73 -2.36 -7.26
N GLY A 377 -8.67 -3.10 -7.65
CA GLY A 377 -8.79 -4.51 -7.96
C GLY A 377 -7.68 -5.42 -7.46
N THR A 378 -6.74 -4.95 -6.65
CA THR A 378 -5.58 -5.75 -6.21
C THR A 378 -5.97 -6.97 -5.38
N PHE A 379 -6.70 -6.78 -4.30
CA PHE A 379 -7.02 -7.87 -3.35
C PHE A 379 -7.96 -8.92 -3.96
N PRO A 380 -9.04 -8.53 -4.65
CA PRO A 380 -9.88 -9.47 -5.37
C PRO A 380 -9.15 -10.21 -6.49
N ARG A 381 -8.18 -9.55 -7.19
CA ARG A 381 -7.34 -10.22 -8.19
C ARG A 381 -6.51 -11.34 -7.57
N VAL A 382 -5.97 -11.15 -6.37
CA VAL A 382 -5.24 -12.20 -5.66
C VAL A 382 -6.15 -13.40 -5.43
N LEU A 383 -7.33 -13.18 -4.88
CA LEU A 383 -8.26 -14.28 -4.52
C LEU A 383 -8.89 -14.94 -5.75
N GLY A 384 -9.31 -14.16 -6.75
CA GLY A 384 -9.90 -14.68 -7.97
C GLY A 384 -8.87 -15.35 -8.87
N HIS A 385 -7.91 -14.55 -9.36
CA HIS A 385 -6.98 -15.01 -10.38
C HIS A 385 -5.89 -15.94 -9.83
N TYR A 386 -5.15 -15.52 -8.78
CA TYR A 386 -3.99 -16.30 -8.31
C TYR A 386 -4.38 -17.48 -7.42
N VAL A 387 -5.40 -17.33 -6.57
CA VAL A 387 -5.89 -18.41 -5.71
C VAL A 387 -6.81 -19.34 -6.48
N ARG A 388 -7.99 -18.85 -6.93
CA ARG A 388 -9.04 -19.69 -7.53
C ARG A 388 -8.65 -20.24 -8.89
N ASP A 389 -8.22 -19.35 -9.82
CA ASP A 389 -8.07 -19.73 -11.24
C ASP A 389 -6.72 -20.41 -11.51
N ILE A 390 -5.62 -19.94 -10.90
CA ILE A 390 -4.27 -20.46 -11.09
C ILE A 390 -3.91 -21.51 -10.03
N GLY A 391 -4.43 -21.37 -8.80
CA GLY A 391 -4.05 -22.26 -7.68
C GLY A 391 -2.61 -22.03 -7.21
N LEU A 392 -2.14 -20.78 -7.25
CA LEU A 392 -0.76 -20.44 -6.91
C LEU A 392 -0.46 -20.72 -5.42
N PHE A 393 -1.44 -20.51 -4.55
CA PHE A 393 -1.46 -20.84 -3.13
C PHE A 393 -2.91 -21.00 -2.65
N THR A 394 -3.11 -21.52 -1.43
CA THR A 394 -4.46 -21.73 -0.88
C THR A 394 -5.15 -20.41 -0.55
N LEU A 395 -6.48 -20.46 -0.37
CA LEU A 395 -7.26 -19.29 0.05
C LEU A 395 -6.79 -18.78 1.40
N GLU A 396 -6.52 -19.68 2.32
CA GLU A 396 -6.04 -19.37 3.67
C GLU A 396 -4.68 -18.64 3.64
N GLU A 397 -3.76 -19.09 2.80
CA GLU A 397 -2.47 -18.44 2.62
C GLU A 397 -2.64 -17.06 1.94
N GLY A 398 -3.52 -16.95 0.94
CA GLY A 398 -3.83 -15.67 0.29
C GLY A 398 -4.38 -14.64 1.30
N VAL A 399 -5.34 -15.05 2.13
CA VAL A 399 -5.91 -14.18 3.18
C VAL A 399 -4.84 -13.79 4.21
N LYS A 400 -4.00 -14.73 4.66
CA LYS A 400 -2.90 -14.45 5.61
C LYS A 400 -1.97 -13.36 5.10
N ARG A 401 -1.58 -13.41 3.82
CA ARG A 401 -0.69 -12.43 3.16
C ARG A 401 -1.29 -11.04 3.04
N MET A 402 -2.61 -10.94 3.13
CA MET A 402 -3.38 -9.69 3.05
C MET A 402 -3.90 -9.22 4.42
N THR A 403 -3.66 -9.96 5.50
CA THR A 403 -4.25 -9.67 6.82
C THR A 403 -3.24 -9.77 7.95
N SER A 404 -2.93 -10.95 8.48
CA SER A 404 -2.06 -11.08 9.64
C SER A 404 -0.60 -10.74 9.33
N MET A 405 -0.09 -11.09 8.16
CA MET A 405 1.29 -10.75 7.82
C MET A 405 1.55 -9.24 7.81
N PRO A 406 0.76 -8.40 7.10
CA PRO A 406 0.94 -6.94 7.23
C PRO A 406 0.62 -6.42 8.63
N ALA A 407 -0.37 -6.98 9.36
CA ALA A 407 -0.66 -6.58 10.74
C ALA A 407 0.55 -6.79 11.66
N ASP A 408 1.16 -7.98 11.61
CA ASP A 408 2.34 -8.32 12.40
C ASP A 408 3.53 -7.44 12.01
N ARG A 409 3.78 -7.29 10.71
CA ARG A 409 4.91 -6.49 10.23
C ARG A 409 4.85 -5.04 10.70
N PHE A 410 3.68 -4.43 10.61
CA PHE A 410 3.49 -3.03 10.97
C PHE A 410 3.03 -2.83 12.41
N GLY A 411 2.94 -3.89 13.22
CA GLY A 411 2.57 -3.83 14.64
C GLY A 411 1.15 -3.30 14.86
N LEU A 412 0.20 -3.75 14.05
CA LEU A 412 -1.21 -3.36 14.16
C LEU A 412 -1.92 -4.30 15.14
N LYS A 413 -1.84 -3.98 16.42
CA LYS A 413 -2.32 -4.81 17.52
C LYS A 413 -3.79 -5.18 17.38
N ASP A 414 -4.10 -6.47 17.63
CA ASP A 414 -5.45 -7.06 17.61
C ASP A 414 -6.19 -6.95 16.27
N ARG A 415 -5.47 -6.72 15.15
CA ARG A 415 -6.01 -6.69 13.79
C ARG A 415 -5.46 -7.81 12.91
N GLY A 416 -6.10 -8.04 11.77
CA GLY A 416 -5.67 -9.03 10.78
C GLY A 416 -5.97 -10.49 11.14
N ARG A 417 -6.75 -10.75 12.20
CA ARG A 417 -7.17 -12.11 12.61
C ARG A 417 -8.59 -12.12 13.15
N ILE A 418 -9.34 -13.19 12.83
CA ILE A 418 -10.62 -13.50 13.49
C ILE A 418 -10.32 -14.30 14.75
N ARG A 419 -10.36 -13.63 15.90
CA ARG A 419 -10.23 -14.25 17.24
C ARG A 419 -10.98 -13.43 18.28
N GLU A 420 -11.34 -14.06 19.39
CA GLU A 420 -11.93 -13.32 20.52
C GLU A 420 -11.00 -12.21 20.99
N GLY A 421 -11.57 -11.04 21.25
CA GLY A 421 -10.86 -9.81 21.65
C GLY A 421 -10.23 -9.04 20.47
N GLY A 422 -10.17 -9.61 19.26
CA GLY A 422 -9.73 -8.91 18.05
C GLY A 422 -10.69 -7.79 17.63
N TYR A 423 -10.21 -6.80 16.89
CA TYR A 423 -11.07 -5.80 16.30
C TYR A 423 -11.97 -6.42 15.21
N ALA A 424 -13.20 -5.96 15.15
CA ALA A 424 -14.18 -6.39 14.17
C ALA A 424 -13.99 -5.65 12.83
N ASP A 425 -12.81 -5.80 12.24
CA ASP A 425 -12.53 -5.49 10.84
C ASP A 425 -12.71 -6.78 10.05
N LEU A 426 -13.77 -6.88 9.28
CA LEU A 426 -14.19 -8.12 8.65
C LEU A 426 -14.58 -7.90 7.18
N VAL A 427 -14.35 -8.91 6.36
CA VAL A 427 -14.84 -8.97 4.97
C VAL A 427 -15.60 -10.27 4.76
N LEU A 428 -16.81 -10.19 4.20
CA LEU A 428 -17.63 -11.30 3.74
C LEU A 428 -17.60 -11.31 2.22
N PHE A 429 -17.18 -12.41 1.62
CA PHE A 429 -17.10 -12.56 0.17
C PHE A 429 -17.49 -13.94 -0.32
N ASP A 430 -17.84 -14.02 -1.59
CA ASP A 430 -18.13 -15.27 -2.29
C ASP A 430 -16.84 -15.76 -2.98
N PRO A 431 -16.22 -16.85 -2.51
CA PRO A 431 -14.95 -17.35 -3.07
C PRO A 431 -15.09 -17.87 -4.51
N ALA A 432 -16.30 -18.23 -4.93
CA ALA A 432 -16.55 -18.70 -6.30
C ALA A 432 -16.60 -17.58 -7.33
N THR A 433 -16.98 -16.35 -6.92
CA THR A 433 -17.21 -15.23 -7.83
C THR A 433 -16.30 -14.03 -7.58
N ILE A 434 -15.46 -14.09 -6.55
CA ILE A 434 -14.55 -12.96 -6.26
C ILE A 434 -13.56 -12.73 -7.39
N GLU A 435 -13.53 -11.48 -7.88
CA GLU A 435 -12.60 -11.05 -8.93
C GLU A 435 -12.46 -9.52 -8.98
N SER A 436 -11.37 -9.05 -9.63
CA SER A 436 -11.21 -7.64 -9.94
C SER A 436 -12.21 -7.19 -10.99
N GLY A 437 -13.04 -6.19 -10.68
CA GLY A 437 -13.83 -5.48 -11.70
C GLY A 437 -13.00 -4.48 -12.51
N ALA A 438 -11.87 -4.02 -11.94
CA ALA A 438 -11.03 -3.00 -12.55
C ALA A 438 -10.14 -3.56 -13.65
N THR A 439 -10.11 -2.87 -14.80
CA THR A 439 -9.22 -3.12 -15.95
C THR A 439 -8.47 -1.84 -16.33
N TYR A 440 -7.51 -1.95 -17.25
CA TYR A 440 -6.78 -0.76 -17.74
C TYR A 440 -7.69 0.21 -18.52
N GLU A 441 -8.79 -0.28 -19.09
CA GLU A 441 -9.80 0.51 -19.80
C GLU A 441 -10.86 1.09 -18.86
N LYS A 442 -11.17 0.38 -17.76
CA LYS A 442 -12.16 0.76 -16.73
C LYS A 442 -11.56 0.60 -15.33
N PRO A 443 -10.61 1.45 -14.96
CA PRO A 443 -9.83 1.25 -13.72
C PRO A 443 -10.62 1.48 -12.44
N LYS A 444 -11.69 2.26 -12.46
CA LYS A 444 -12.52 2.61 -11.30
C LYS A 444 -13.78 1.74 -11.21
N THR A 445 -13.60 0.42 -11.33
CA THR A 445 -14.71 -0.53 -11.24
C THR A 445 -14.59 -1.32 -9.93
N PRO A 446 -15.62 -1.32 -9.07
CA PRO A 446 -15.64 -2.13 -7.86
C PRO A 446 -15.44 -3.62 -8.15
N ALA A 447 -14.92 -4.33 -7.16
CA ALA A 447 -14.74 -5.77 -7.24
C ALA A 447 -16.08 -6.51 -7.30
N HIS A 448 -16.07 -7.67 -7.96
CA HIS A 448 -17.15 -8.65 -7.87
C HIS A 448 -16.91 -9.58 -6.67
N GLY A 449 -17.98 -10.16 -6.13
CA GLY A 449 -17.92 -11.16 -5.08
C GLY A 449 -17.72 -10.64 -3.65
N ILE A 450 -17.31 -9.38 -3.43
CA ILE A 450 -17.33 -8.76 -2.10
C ILE A 450 -18.79 -8.44 -1.75
N LYS A 451 -19.27 -9.07 -0.67
CA LYS A 451 -20.66 -8.90 -0.19
C LYS A 451 -20.75 -7.75 0.81
N ASN A 452 -20.00 -7.83 1.90
CA ASN A 452 -20.04 -6.85 2.98
C ASN A 452 -18.65 -6.63 3.56
N VAL A 453 -18.41 -5.41 4.07
CA VAL A 453 -17.18 -5.05 4.81
C VAL A 453 -17.56 -4.31 6.08
N TRP A 454 -16.97 -4.73 7.20
CA TRP A 454 -17.08 -4.05 8.50
C TRP A 454 -15.73 -3.46 8.88
N VAL A 455 -15.77 -2.23 9.35
CA VAL A 455 -14.62 -1.52 9.92
C VAL A 455 -14.96 -1.15 11.37
N ASN A 456 -14.16 -1.64 12.32
CA ASN A 456 -14.39 -1.45 13.75
C ASN A 456 -15.85 -1.77 14.15
N GLY A 457 -16.39 -2.90 13.67
CA GLY A 457 -17.75 -3.35 13.95
C GLY A 457 -18.89 -2.62 13.22
N ARG A 458 -18.56 -1.64 12.39
CA ARG A 458 -19.55 -0.89 11.60
C ARG A 458 -19.56 -1.37 10.15
N GLU A 459 -20.74 -1.72 9.64
CA GLU A 459 -20.91 -2.10 8.24
C GLU A 459 -20.65 -0.89 7.33
N SER A 460 -19.53 -0.90 6.63
CA SER A 460 -19.06 0.22 5.79
C SER A 460 -19.33 0.00 4.30
N TRP A 461 -19.43 -1.26 3.86
CA TRP A 461 -19.78 -1.63 2.48
C TRP A 461 -20.80 -2.78 2.49
N ALA A 462 -21.85 -2.66 1.71
CA ALA A 462 -22.83 -3.72 1.48
C ALA A 462 -23.62 -3.44 0.20
N ASP A 463 -24.13 -4.50 -0.45
CA ASP A 463 -24.96 -4.40 -1.67
C ASP A 463 -24.27 -3.63 -2.80
N GLY A 464 -22.93 -3.77 -2.90
CA GLY A 464 -22.13 -3.07 -3.91
C GLY A 464 -21.96 -1.56 -3.69
N ALA A 465 -22.27 -1.05 -2.50
CA ALA A 465 -22.23 0.39 -2.20
C ALA A 465 -21.65 0.70 -0.81
N ASN A 466 -21.04 1.86 -0.70
CA ASN A 466 -20.61 2.45 0.57
C ASN A 466 -21.83 2.85 1.41
N LYS A 467 -21.85 2.48 2.68
CA LYS A 467 -22.93 2.80 3.62
C LYS A 467 -22.78 4.17 4.29
N GLY A 468 -21.73 4.93 3.95
CA GLY A 468 -21.47 6.27 4.50
C GLY A 468 -20.87 6.30 5.90
N ASN A 469 -20.55 5.12 6.49
CA ASN A 469 -19.93 5.06 7.80
C ASN A 469 -18.45 5.47 7.70
N ARG A 470 -18.02 6.34 8.60
CA ARG A 470 -16.65 6.82 8.78
C ARG A 470 -16.07 6.20 10.05
N ALA A 471 -15.98 4.88 10.07
CA ALA A 471 -15.59 4.11 11.26
C ALA A 471 -14.08 3.90 11.41
N GLY A 472 -13.28 4.37 10.47
CA GLY A 472 -11.83 4.24 10.52
C GLY A 472 -11.20 5.06 11.64
N VAL A 473 -10.09 4.55 12.18
CA VAL A 473 -9.30 5.22 13.21
C VAL A 473 -7.84 5.36 12.76
N VAL A 474 -7.16 6.35 13.33
CA VAL A 474 -5.71 6.54 13.12
C VAL A 474 -4.96 5.62 14.08
N LEU A 475 -4.20 4.70 13.51
CA LEU A 475 -3.48 3.67 14.24
C LEU A 475 -2.06 4.11 14.61
N ASP A 476 -1.59 3.56 15.72
CA ASP A 476 -0.19 3.56 16.13
C ASP A 476 0.43 2.19 15.86
N ARG A 477 1.76 2.13 15.78
CA ARG A 477 2.51 0.88 15.86
C ARG A 477 2.70 0.53 17.34
N ASP A 478 2.22 -0.63 17.75
CA ASP A 478 2.54 -1.22 19.04
C ASP A 478 3.75 -2.16 18.83
N PRO A 479 4.92 -1.83 19.33
CA PRO A 479 6.03 -2.77 19.30
C PRO A 479 5.70 -3.96 20.20
N SER A 480 5.41 -5.10 19.59
CA SER A 480 5.24 -6.39 20.28
C SER A 480 6.55 -6.90 20.79
#